data_e3c9199e145557f3f1f80267d3e572d5
#
_entry.id   e3c9199e145557f3f1f80267d3e572d5
#
_cell.length_a   1.000
_cell.length_b   1.000
_cell.length_c   1.000
_cell.angle_alpha   90.00
_cell.angle_beta   90.00
_cell.angle_gamma   90.00
#
_symmetry.space_group_name_H-M   'P 1'
#
loop_
_entity.id
_entity.type
_entity.pdbx_description
1 polymer ?
#
loop_
_entity_poly.entity_id
_entity_poly.type
_entity_poly.pdbx_seq_one_letter_code
_entity_poly.pdbx_strand_id
1 'polypeptide(L)'
;LDEILSAYPAAEAARLEAFITQPRWDGFPTELLLEHTAEGAVKGVRADRLLAALDEYAERIDQAHKILGKRASTTSLEATADVLDRGVPEVVVRTVAAVNPRDDHLTASMVALGDLVAAGVPPDEAENLLLDAATRRQGNDDVLGIPARVRRLLKQGYQPTDAAAEVRRAMDFPRQPDGMMDRYNRPRQDPPF
;
A
#
# COMPACT_ATOMS: atom_id res chain seq x y z
N LEU A 1 -12.25 -16.95 -17.91
CA LEU A 1 -11.17 -16.61 -18.85
C LEU A 1 -11.73 -16.43 -20.27
N ASP A 2 -12.48 -17.41 -20.80
CA ASP A 2 -13.02 -17.39 -22.17
C ASP A 2 -13.86 -16.14 -22.48
N GLU A 3 -14.67 -15.69 -21.53
CA GLU A 3 -15.46 -14.46 -21.67
C GLU A 3 -14.60 -13.23 -21.85
N ILE A 4 -13.52 -13.11 -21.07
CA ILE A 4 -12.57 -11.99 -21.14
C ILE A 4 -11.83 -12.01 -22.48
N LEU A 5 -11.37 -13.18 -22.88
CA LEU A 5 -10.60 -13.38 -24.11
C LEU A 5 -11.44 -13.24 -25.39
N SER A 6 -12.76 -13.40 -25.30
CA SER A 6 -13.67 -13.20 -26.45
C SER A 6 -13.66 -11.76 -27.02
N ALA A 7 -13.14 -10.80 -26.25
CA ALA A 7 -12.94 -9.43 -26.71
C ALA A 7 -11.79 -9.27 -27.71
N TYR A 8 -10.94 -10.30 -27.89
CA TYR A 8 -9.77 -10.28 -28.74
C TYR A 8 -9.90 -11.25 -29.93
N PRO A 9 -9.21 -10.96 -31.06
CA PRO A 9 -9.09 -11.93 -32.15
C PRO A 9 -8.48 -13.25 -31.66
N ALA A 10 -8.88 -14.38 -32.23
CA ALA A 10 -8.52 -15.73 -31.75
C ALA A 10 -6.99 -15.93 -31.54
N ALA A 11 -6.16 -15.40 -32.46
CA ALA A 11 -4.70 -15.51 -32.33
C ALA A 11 -4.13 -14.68 -31.15
N GLU A 12 -4.73 -13.53 -30.86
CA GLU A 12 -4.35 -12.67 -29.75
C GLU A 12 -4.85 -13.25 -28.41
N ALA A 13 -6.10 -13.75 -28.40
CA ALA A 13 -6.67 -14.46 -27.25
C ALA A 13 -5.81 -15.66 -26.85
N ALA A 14 -5.38 -16.48 -27.78
CA ALA A 14 -4.48 -17.62 -27.52
C ALA A 14 -3.13 -17.21 -26.89
N ARG A 15 -2.57 -16.05 -27.30
CA ARG A 15 -1.33 -15.53 -26.71
C ARG A 15 -1.54 -15.03 -25.27
N LEU A 16 -2.65 -14.35 -25.00
CA LEU A 16 -3.01 -13.89 -23.65
C LEU A 16 -3.27 -15.09 -22.74
N GLU A 17 -4.01 -16.08 -23.21
CA GLU A 17 -4.25 -17.31 -22.47
C GLU A 17 -2.95 -18.04 -22.12
N ALA A 18 -2.07 -18.24 -23.09
CA ALA A 18 -0.77 -18.87 -22.87
C ALA A 18 0.08 -18.11 -21.83
N PHE A 19 0.03 -16.78 -21.84
CA PHE A 19 0.73 -15.95 -20.87
C PHE A 19 0.18 -16.11 -19.46
N ILE A 20 -1.16 -16.05 -19.30
CA ILE A 20 -1.84 -16.13 -18.00
C ILE A 20 -1.69 -17.51 -17.37
N THR A 21 -1.73 -18.58 -18.19
CA THR A 21 -1.62 -19.96 -17.73
C THR A 21 -0.18 -20.44 -17.56
N GLN A 22 0.80 -19.63 -17.90
CA GLN A 22 2.21 -19.99 -17.76
C GLN A 22 2.59 -20.17 -16.28
N PRO A 23 3.13 -21.33 -15.88
CA PRO A 23 3.65 -21.52 -14.53
C PRO A 23 4.84 -20.59 -14.27
N ARG A 24 4.75 -19.75 -13.23
CA ARG A 24 5.88 -18.89 -12.80
C ARG A 24 6.54 -19.44 -11.55
N TRP A 25 5.74 -19.75 -10.52
CA TRP A 25 6.15 -20.48 -9.30
C TRP A 25 4.91 -21.05 -8.61
N ASP A 26 5.10 -21.97 -7.67
CA ASP A 26 4.02 -22.46 -6.85
C ASP A 26 3.43 -21.33 -5.98
N GLY A 27 2.14 -21.07 -6.12
CA GLY A 27 1.43 -20.03 -5.40
C GLY A 27 1.42 -18.65 -6.08
N PHE A 28 1.81 -18.57 -7.36
CA PHE A 28 1.60 -17.33 -8.12
C PHE A 28 0.10 -16.99 -8.21
N PRO A 29 -0.29 -15.76 -7.80
CA PRO A 29 -1.69 -15.34 -7.81
C PRO A 29 -2.15 -15.00 -9.25
N THR A 30 -2.46 -16.04 -10.04
CA THR A 30 -2.91 -15.87 -11.43
C THR A 30 -4.20 -15.06 -11.57
N GLU A 31 -5.00 -14.98 -10.51
CA GLU A 31 -6.18 -14.13 -10.41
C GLU A 31 -5.86 -12.65 -10.66
N LEU A 32 -4.69 -12.17 -10.23
CA LEU A 32 -4.27 -10.79 -10.49
C LEU A 32 -4.04 -10.52 -11.99
N LEU A 33 -3.47 -11.50 -12.70
CA LEU A 33 -3.30 -11.37 -14.16
C LEU A 33 -4.66 -11.39 -14.87
N LEU A 34 -5.61 -12.19 -14.37
CA LEU A 34 -6.97 -12.25 -14.90
C LEU A 34 -7.69 -10.91 -14.72
N GLU A 35 -7.60 -10.30 -13.54
CA GLU A 35 -8.21 -9.00 -13.25
C GLU A 35 -7.67 -7.90 -14.15
N HIS A 36 -6.36 -7.80 -14.31
CA HIS A 36 -5.73 -6.84 -15.23
C HIS A 36 -6.07 -7.12 -16.69
N THR A 37 -6.21 -8.39 -17.08
CA THR A 37 -6.63 -8.76 -18.44
C THR A 37 -8.07 -8.33 -18.70
N ALA A 38 -8.97 -8.55 -17.73
CA ALA A 38 -10.37 -8.14 -17.81
C ALA A 38 -10.49 -6.61 -17.92
N GLU A 39 -9.74 -5.88 -17.11
CA GLU A 39 -9.69 -4.41 -17.16
C GLU A 39 -9.19 -3.91 -18.52
N GLY A 40 -8.13 -4.51 -19.05
CA GLY A 40 -7.59 -4.21 -20.37
C GLY A 40 -8.59 -4.47 -21.49
N ALA A 41 -9.33 -5.58 -21.41
CA ALA A 41 -10.38 -5.93 -22.37
C ALA A 41 -11.53 -4.90 -22.37
N VAL A 42 -12.02 -4.52 -21.16
CA VAL A 42 -13.06 -3.50 -21.01
C VAL A 42 -12.62 -2.13 -21.57
N LYS A 43 -11.35 -1.77 -21.37
CA LYS A 43 -10.76 -0.51 -21.89
C LYS A 43 -10.41 -0.57 -23.38
N GLY A 44 -10.57 -1.72 -24.04
CA GLY A 44 -10.21 -1.92 -25.45
C GLY A 44 -8.69 -1.81 -25.70
N VAL A 45 -7.87 -2.20 -24.73
CA VAL A 45 -6.41 -2.19 -24.86
C VAL A 45 -6.00 -3.27 -25.85
N ARG A 46 -5.13 -2.95 -26.81
CA ARG A 46 -4.62 -3.91 -27.80
C ARG A 46 -3.82 -5.01 -27.09
N ALA A 47 -3.94 -6.24 -27.58
CA ALA A 47 -3.33 -7.42 -26.96
C ALA A 47 -1.79 -7.32 -26.80
N ASP A 48 -1.08 -6.73 -27.76
CA ASP A 48 0.38 -6.54 -27.67
C ASP A 48 0.78 -5.59 -26.53
N ARG A 49 0.04 -4.51 -26.32
CA ARG A 49 0.25 -3.58 -25.19
C ARG A 49 -0.16 -4.21 -23.86
N LEU A 50 -1.26 -4.95 -23.86
CA LEU A 50 -1.71 -5.65 -22.67
C LEU A 50 -0.71 -6.72 -22.21
N LEU A 51 -0.18 -7.53 -23.14
CA LEU A 51 0.85 -8.52 -22.86
C LEU A 51 2.11 -7.89 -22.26
N ALA A 52 2.56 -6.75 -22.81
CA ALA A 52 3.71 -6.03 -22.24
C ALA A 52 3.44 -5.55 -20.81
N ALA A 53 2.27 -4.96 -20.56
CA ALA A 53 1.87 -4.51 -19.24
C ALA A 53 1.73 -5.66 -18.22
N LEU A 54 1.16 -6.79 -18.66
CA LEU A 54 1.04 -7.99 -17.83
C LEU A 54 2.42 -8.60 -17.49
N ASP A 55 3.36 -8.54 -18.42
CA ASP A 55 4.72 -9.06 -18.20
C ASP A 55 5.46 -8.19 -17.17
N GLU A 56 5.44 -6.86 -17.34
CA GLU A 56 5.99 -5.93 -16.36
C GLU A 56 5.33 -6.09 -14.97
N TYR A 57 4.02 -6.23 -14.93
CA TYR A 57 3.30 -6.44 -13.67
C TYR A 57 3.69 -7.76 -13.00
N ALA A 58 3.77 -8.85 -13.78
CA ALA A 58 4.16 -10.14 -13.27
C ALA A 58 5.61 -10.17 -12.76
N GLU A 59 6.53 -9.42 -13.38
CA GLU A 59 7.90 -9.25 -12.87
C GLU A 59 7.91 -8.55 -11.50
N ARG A 60 7.05 -7.54 -11.29
CA ARG A 60 6.93 -6.86 -10.00
C ARG A 60 6.33 -7.74 -8.91
N ILE A 61 5.33 -8.56 -9.24
CA ILE A 61 4.79 -9.56 -8.31
C ILE A 61 5.86 -10.60 -7.96
N ASP A 62 6.66 -11.05 -8.93
CA ASP A 62 7.80 -11.95 -8.68
C ASP A 62 8.84 -11.31 -7.75
N GLN A 63 9.16 -10.05 -7.96
CA GLN A 63 10.06 -9.29 -7.08
C GLN A 63 9.47 -9.14 -5.67
N ALA A 64 8.18 -8.79 -5.55
CA ALA A 64 7.47 -8.73 -4.28
C ALA A 64 7.51 -10.07 -3.55
N HIS A 65 7.26 -11.18 -4.27
CA HIS A 65 7.34 -12.52 -3.72
C HIS A 65 8.75 -12.88 -3.21
N LYS A 66 9.82 -12.49 -3.93
CA LYS A 66 11.21 -12.68 -3.47
C LYS A 66 11.52 -11.88 -2.20
N ILE A 67 10.88 -10.74 -2.00
CA ILE A 67 11.04 -9.92 -0.80
C ILE A 67 10.28 -10.52 0.37
N LEU A 68 9.00 -10.86 0.18
CA LEU A 68 8.09 -11.24 1.24
C LEU A 68 8.09 -12.73 1.56
N GLY A 69 8.46 -13.57 0.58
CA GLY A 69 8.48 -15.02 0.70
C GLY A 69 7.10 -15.68 0.55
N LYS A 70 7.08 -17.01 0.73
CA LYS A 70 5.94 -17.90 0.41
C LYS A 70 4.67 -17.68 1.25
N ARG A 71 4.73 -16.92 2.33
CA ARG A 71 3.60 -16.72 3.26
C ARG A 71 2.83 -15.42 3.00
N ALA A 72 3.29 -14.61 2.05
CA ALA A 72 2.62 -13.38 1.70
C ALA A 72 1.26 -13.68 1.05
N SER A 73 0.23 -12.94 1.46
CA SER A 73 -1.06 -12.98 0.78
C SER A 73 -1.00 -12.27 -0.58
N THR A 74 -1.97 -12.56 -1.42
CA THR A 74 -2.15 -11.85 -2.70
C THR A 74 -2.18 -10.33 -2.49
N THR A 75 -2.90 -9.86 -1.47
CA THR A 75 -3.03 -8.43 -1.16
C THR A 75 -1.71 -7.78 -0.74
N SER A 76 -0.88 -8.47 0.05
CA SER A 76 0.43 -7.94 0.44
C SER A 76 1.43 -7.98 -0.72
N LEU A 77 1.35 -8.98 -1.61
CA LEU A 77 2.15 -9.04 -2.84
C LEU A 77 1.80 -7.87 -3.77
N GLU A 78 0.51 -7.63 -3.99
CA GLU A 78 0.01 -6.53 -4.82
C GLU A 78 0.43 -5.16 -4.27
N ALA A 79 0.19 -4.92 -2.97
CA ALA A 79 0.60 -3.69 -2.32
C ALA A 79 2.12 -3.45 -2.41
N THR A 80 2.92 -4.52 -2.30
CA THR A 80 4.38 -4.43 -2.42
C THR A 80 4.82 -4.18 -3.86
N ALA A 81 4.19 -4.83 -4.84
CA ALA A 81 4.44 -4.59 -6.26
C ALA A 81 4.12 -3.14 -6.67
N ASP A 82 3.01 -2.58 -6.16
CA ASP A 82 2.64 -1.17 -6.38
C ASP A 82 3.69 -0.20 -5.82
N VAL A 83 4.22 -0.49 -4.63
CA VAL A 83 5.30 0.31 -4.03
C VAL A 83 6.58 0.26 -4.87
N LEU A 84 6.95 -0.91 -5.38
CA LEU A 84 8.10 -1.08 -6.28
C LEU A 84 7.89 -0.35 -7.61
N ASP A 85 6.68 -0.39 -8.17
CA ASP A 85 6.29 0.34 -9.38
C ASP A 85 6.44 1.86 -9.23
N ARG A 86 6.19 2.39 -8.04
CA ARG A 86 6.40 3.80 -7.69
C ARG A 86 7.87 4.18 -7.54
N GLY A 87 8.80 3.25 -7.77
CA GLY A 87 10.24 3.46 -7.71
C GLY A 87 10.81 3.50 -6.29
N VAL A 88 10.10 2.96 -5.30
CA VAL A 88 10.65 2.83 -3.94
C VAL A 88 11.79 1.79 -3.97
N PRO A 89 12.99 2.13 -3.43
CA PRO A 89 14.11 1.20 -3.41
C PRO A 89 13.78 -0.10 -2.67
N GLU A 90 14.19 -1.24 -3.24
CA GLU A 90 13.94 -2.57 -2.65
C GLU A 90 14.43 -2.67 -1.19
N VAL A 91 15.53 -2.00 -0.85
CA VAL A 91 16.06 -1.99 0.53
C VAL A 91 15.07 -1.38 1.51
N VAL A 92 14.38 -0.30 1.15
CA VAL A 92 13.34 0.34 1.95
C VAL A 92 12.16 -0.62 2.15
N VAL A 93 11.71 -1.26 1.06
CA VAL A 93 10.60 -2.23 1.10
C VAL A 93 10.95 -3.41 2.03
N ARG A 94 12.18 -3.95 1.92
CA ARG A 94 12.64 -5.03 2.80
C ARG A 94 12.69 -4.61 4.27
N THR A 95 13.16 -3.40 4.56
CA THR A 95 13.23 -2.90 5.94
C THR A 95 11.84 -2.77 6.55
N VAL A 96 10.89 -2.17 5.82
CA VAL A 96 9.50 -2.04 6.28
C VAL A 96 8.85 -3.41 6.45
N ALA A 97 9.09 -4.35 5.52
CA ALA A 97 8.56 -5.71 5.62
C ALA A 97 9.10 -6.46 6.85
N ALA A 98 10.38 -6.31 7.16
CA ALA A 98 11.03 -7.01 8.27
C ALA A 98 10.44 -6.65 9.65
N VAL A 99 9.95 -5.44 9.84
CA VAL A 99 9.34 -4.99 11.10
C VAL A 99 7.84 -5.25 11.19
N ASN A 100 7.22 -5.71 10.10
CA ASN A 100 5.79 -6.01 9.99
C ASN A 100 5.55 -7.49 9.64
N PRO A 101 5.80 -8.44 10.57
CA PRO A 101 5.73 -9.87 10.26
C PRO A 101 4.30 -10.40 10.06
N ARG A 102 3.28 -9.64 10.45
CA ARG A 102 1.88 -9.97 10.25
C ARG A 102 1.41 -9.39 8.92
N ASP A 103 0.75 -10.21 8.14
CA ASP A 103 0.34 -9.88 6.77
C ASP A 103 -0.58 -8.64 6.69
N ASP A 104 -1.53 -8.51 7.62
CA ASP A 104 -2.42 -7.35 7.71
C ASP A 104 -1.68 -6.04 8.01
N HIS A 105 -0.69 -6.07 8.91
CA HIS A 105 0.17 -4.93 9.21
C HIS A 105 1.13 -4.62 8.07
N LEU A 106 1.65 -5.65 7.42
CA LEU A 106 2.49 -5.52 6.25
C LEU A 106 1.77 -4.80 5.11
N THR A 107 0.57 -5.29 4.78
CA THR A 107 -0.28 -4.66 3.73
C THR A 107 -0.55 -3.19 4.05
N ALA A 108 -0.97 -2.87 5.27
CA ALA A 108 -1.22 -1.48 5.68
C ALA A 108 0.03 -0.61 5.57
N SER A 109 1.20 -1.14 5.94
CA SER A 109 2.48 -0.42 5.87
C SER A 109 2.93 -0.21 4.42
N MET A 110 2.74 -1.19 3.52
CA MET A 110 3.06 -1.04 2.10
C MET A 110 2.16 -0.01 1.43
N VAL A 111 0.84 -0.06 1.67
CA VAL A 111 -0.09 0.96 1.17
C VAL A 111 0.31 2.35 1.66
N ALA A 112 0.60 2.50 2.96
CA ALA A 112 1.02 3.78 3.52
C ALA A 112 2.35 4.27 2.93
N LEU A 113 3.33 3.37 2.69
CA LEU A 113 4.61 3.68 2.06
C LEU A 113 4.41 4.24 0.65
N GLY A 114 3.64 3.53 -0.18
CA GLY A 114 3.32 3.97 -1.54
C GLY A 114 2.61 5.33 -1.58
N ASP A 115 1.68 5.55 -0.67
CA ASP A 115 0.91 6.79 -0.56
C ASP A 115 1.77 7.98 -0.08
N LEU A 116 2.74 7.73 0.80
CA LEU A 116 3.70 8.75 1.27
C LEU A 116 4.63 9.17 0.13
N VAL A 117 5.20 8.20 -0.59
CA VAL A 117 6.07 8.49 -1.73
C VAL A 117 5.31 9.19 -2.86
N ALA A 118 4.08 8.77 -3.15
CA ALA A 118 3.21 9.46 -4.12
C ALA A 118 2.86 10.90 -3.68
N ALA A 119 2.87 11.19 -2.38
CA ALA A 119 2.72 12.55 -1.85
C ALA A 119 4.01 13.38 -1.89
N GLY A 120 5.12 12.81 -2.40
CA GLY A 120 6.42 13.47 -2.53
C GLY A 120 7.33 13.33 -1.31
N VAL A 121 6.98 12.50 -0.33
CA VAL A 121 7.87 12.19 0.80
C VAL A 121 9.03 11.32 0.28
N PRO A 122 10.29 11.67 0.57
CA PRO A 122 11.42 10.82 0.22
C PRO A 122 11.29 9.42 0.80
N PRO A 123 11.68 8.35 0.07
CA PRO A 123 11.51 6.97 0.52
C PRO A 123 12.14 6.66 1.89
N ASP A 124 13.29 7.21 2.18
CA ASP A 124 13.99 7.08 3.47
C ASP A 124 13.23 7.76 4.64
N GLU A 125 12.62 8.89 4.40
CA GLU A 125 11.79 9.56 5.40
C GLU A 125 10.45 8.81 5.60
N ALA A 126 9.87 8.26 4.53
CA ALA A 126 8.69 7.42 4.62
C ALA A 126 8.99 6.12 5.38
N GLU A 127 10.14 5.48 5.14
CA GLU A 127 10.64 4.34 5.90
C GLU A 127 10.73 4.67 7.39
N ASN A 128 11.46 5.73 7.76
CA ASN A 128 11.63 6.15 9.14
C ASN A 128 10.31 6.35 9.86
N LEU A 129 9.33 6.96 9.19
CA LEU A 129 8.00 7.21 9.73
C LEU A 129 7.24 5.91 10.03
N LEU A 130 7.35 4.92 9.13
CA LEU A 130 6.69 3.62 9.30
C LEU A 130 7.40 2.72 10.31
N LEU A 131 8.73 2.79 10.42
CA LEU A 131 9.49 2.12 11.48
C LEU A 131 9.13 2.64 12.87
N ASP A 132 8.94 3.94 13.01
CA ASP A 132 8.47 4.55 14.26
C ASP A 132 7.05 4.11 14.60
N ALA A 133 6.15 4.04 13.60
CA ALA A 133 4.80 3.53 13.79
C ALA A 133 4.79 2.07 14.26
N ALA A 134 5.61 1.21 13.65
CA ALA A 134 5.77 -0.19 14.03
C ALA A 134 6.36 -0.34 15.46
N THR A 135 7.38 0.46 15.80
CA THR A 135 8.01 0.47 17.14
C THR A 135 6.98 0.84 18.21
N ARG A 136 6.06 1.74 17.91
CA ARG A 136 4.97 2.18 18.80
C ARG A 136 3.76 1.25 18.77
N ARG A 137 3.81 0.18 17.96
CA ARG A 137 2.71 -0.78 17.79
C ARG A 137 1.38 -0.11 17.40
N GLN A 138 1.44 0.88 16.51
CA GLN A 138 0.25 1.51 15.98
C GLN A 138 -0.61 0.48 15.24
N GLY A 139 -1.94 0.60 15.36
CA GLY A 139 -2.88 -0.25 14.61
C GLY A 139 -2.90 0.09 13.12
N ASN A 140 -3.47 -0.81 12.31
CA ASN A 140 -3.55 -0.63 10.86
C ASN A 140 -4.22 0.68 10.45
N ASP A 141 -5.31 1.07 11.12
CA ASP A 141 -6.03 2.32 10.84
C ASP A 141 -5.17 3.55 11.11
N ASP A 142 -4.35 3.51 12.16
CA ASP A 142 -3.42 4.60 12.46
C ASP A 142 -2.32 4.70 11.41
N VAL A 143 -1.77 3.56 10.96
CA VAL A 143 -0.76 3.48 9.90
C VAL A 143 -1.34 4.00 8.57
N LEU A 144 -2.51 3.51 8.16
CA LEU A 144 -3.21 3.98 6.97
C LEU A 144 -3.62 5.46 7.05
N GLY A 145 -3.78 6.00 8.25
CA GLY A 145 -4.05 7.41 8.50
C GLY A 145 -2.84 8.33 8.35
N ILE A 146 -1.60 7.80 8.36
CA ILE A 146 -0.37 8.60 8.27
C ILE A 146 -0.30 9.44 6.98
N PRO A 147 -0.51 8.88 5.78
CA PRO A 147 -0.45 9.65 4.53
C PRO A 147 -1.47 10.79 4.48
N ALA A 148 -2.64 10.59 5.05
CA ALA A 148 -3.66 11.65 5.11
C ALA A 148 -3.23 12.83 6.00
N ARG A 149 -2.53 12.56 7.12
CA ARG A 149 -1.95 13.59 8.00
C ARG A 149 -0.86 14.38 7.28
N VAL A 150 0.04 13.68 6.57
CA VAL A 150 1.09 14.32 5.76
C VAL A 150 0.46 15.18 4.68
N ARG A 151 -0.48 14.65 3.87
CA ARG A 151 -1.18 15.42 2.82
C ARG A 151 -1.87 16.68 3.36
N ARG A 152 -2.39 16.64 4.59
CA ARG A 152 -2.97 17.84 5.23
C ARG A 152 -1.92 18.91 5.50
N LEU A 153 -0.73 18.55 5.97
CA LEU A 153 0.36 19.49 6.22
C LEU A 153 0.91 20.07 4.90
N LEU A 154 1.04 19.24 3.86
CA LEU A 154 1.41 19.71 2.52
C LEU A 154 0.44 20.79 2.00
N LYS A 155 -0.87 20.61 2.21
CA LYS A 155 -1.88 21.64 1.88
C LYS A 155 -1.74 22.93 2.70
N GLN A 156 -1.08 22.88 3.85
CA GLN A 156 -0.75 24.03 4.69
C GLN A 156 0.59 24.70 4.29
N GLY A 157 1.27 24.19 3.26
CA GLY A 157 2.51 24.75 2.73
C GLY A 157 3.80 24.13 3.30
N TYR A 158 3.70 23.06 4.08
CA TYR A 158 4.90 22.33 4.54
C TYR A 158 5.58 21.63 3.37
N GLN A 159 6.91 21.55 3.41
CA GLN A 159 7.66 20.67 2.51
C GLN A 159 7.44 19.19 2.90
N PRO A 160 7.55 18.23 1.97
CA PRO A 160 7.28 16.82 2.25
C PRO A 160 8.07 16.24 3.43
N THR A 161 9.37 16.53 3.53
CA THR A 161 10.21 16.10 4.64
C THR A 161 9.78 16.72 5.97
N ASP A 162 9.43 18.01 5.98
CA ASP A 162 8.98 18.70 7.20
C ASP A 162 7.60 18.16 7.65
N ALA A 163 6.72 17.89 6.70
CA ALA A 163 5.41 17.31 6.99
C ALA A 163 5.54 15.89 7.60
N ALA A 164 6.44 15.07 7.06
CA ALA A 164 6.73 13.75 7.61
C ALA A 164 7.32 13.85 9.03
N ALA A 165 8.28 14.74 9.25
CA ALA A 165 8.89 14.99 10.56
C ALA A 165 7.86 15.49 11.59
N GLU A 166 6.90 16.34 11.18
CA GLU A 166 5.84 16.84 12.07
C GLU A 166 4.87 15.72 12.47
N VAL A 167 4.45 14.88 11.49
CA VAL A 167 3.61 13.72 11.78
C VAL A 167 4.33 12.76 12.74
N ARG A 168 5.63 12.53 12.53
CA ARG A 168 6.47 11.71 13.39
C ARG A 168 6.49 12.23 14.82
N ARG A 169 6.73 13.53 15.01
CA ARG A 169 6.70 14.19 16.34
C ARG A 169 5.35 14.06 17.02
N ALA A 170 4.26 14.19 16.25
CA ALA A 170 2.90 14.03 16.77
C ALA A 170 2.58 12.60 17.25
N MET A 171 3.32 11.59 16.77
CA MET A 171 3.19 10.22 17.30
C MET A 171 3.76 10.06 18.70
N ASP A 172 4.66 10.93 19.14
CA ASP A 172 5.26 10.90 20.47
C ASP A 172 4.27 11.30 21.58
N PHE A 173 3.22 12.03 21.22
CA PHE A 173 2.20 12.45 22.16
C PHE A 173 0.98 11.52 22.04
N PRO A 174 0.70 10.67 23.04
CA PRO A 174 -0.51 9.87 23.04
C PRO A 174 -1.72 10.82 22.90
N ARG A 175 -2.63 10.47 21.98
CA ARG A 175 -3.92 11.17 21.89
C ARG A 175 -4.52 11.18 23.29
N GLN A 176 -4.72 12.35 23.88
CA GLN A 176 -5.61 12.45 25.02
C GLN A 176 -6.98 11.96 24.53
N PRO A 177 -7.58 10.97 25.21
CA PRO A 177 -8.91 10.48 24.82
C PRO A 177 -9.85 11.70 24.83
N ASP A 178 -10.49 11.93 23.67
CA ASP A 178 -11.57 12.92 23.52
C ASP A 178 -12.61 12.62 24.62
N GLY A 179 -12.68 13.44 25.63
CA GLY A 179 -13.59 13.24 26.77
C GLY A 179 -13.04 13.66 28.12
N MET A 180 -11.76 13.98 28.27
CA MET A 180 -11.25 14.46 29.57
C MET A 180 -11.52 15.96 29.82
N MET A 181 -11.85 16.75 28.79
CA MET A 181 -12.17 18.18 28.97
C MET A 181 -13.54 18.44 29.61
N ASP A 182 -14.48 17.49 29.50
CA ASP A 182 -15.84 17.71 30.03
C ASP A 182 -15.95 17.52 31.57
N ARG A 183 -14.93 16.92 32.20
CA ARG A 183 -14.98 16.73 33.67
C ARG A 183 -14.56 17.95 34.48
N TYR A 184 -13.83 18.88 33.89
CA TYR A 184 -13.38 20.09 34.58
C TYR A 184 -14.31 21.30 34.43
N ASN A 185 -15.26 21.23 33.49
CA ASN A 185 -16.17 22.37 33.20
C ASN A 185 -17.60 22.19 33.74
N ARG A 186 -17.83 21.23 34.65
CA ARG A 186 -19.12 21.20 35.40
C ARG A 186 -19.08 22.28 36.47
N PRO A 187 -19.94 23.29 36.40
CA PRO A 187 -20.10 24.24 37.51
C PRO A 187 -20.49 23.44 38.75
N ARG A 188 -19.79 23.70 39.86
CA ARG A 188 -20.19 23.16 41.16
C ARG A 188 -21.62 23.59 41.43
N GLN A 189 -22.52 22.63 41.46
CA GLN A 189 -23.85 22.86 42.02
C GLN A 189 -23.68 22.97 43.55
N ASP A 190 -23.80 24.17 44.07
CA ASP A 190 -23.87 24.40 45.49
C ASP A 190 -25.09 23.64 46.04
N PRO A 191 -24.96 22.94 47.20
CA PRO A 191 -26.08 22.27 47.79
C PRO A 191 -27.12 23.29 48.27
N PRO A 192 -28.43 23.03 48.17
CA PRO A 192 -29.46 23.91 48.69
C PRO A 192 -29.39 23.91 50.22
N PHE A 193 -29.45 25.11 50.78
CA PHE A 193 -29.60 25.30 52.22
C PHE A 193 -30.97 24.83 52.72
#